data_9b3d0f4bebf2af027f7a92fd392ed66c
#
_entry.id   9b3d0f4bebf2af027f7a92fd392ed66c
#
_cell.length_a   1.000
_cell.length_b   1.000
_cell.length_c   1.000
_cell.angle_alpha   90.00
_cell.angle_beta   90.00
_cell.angle_gamma   90.00
#
_symmetry.space_group_name_H-M   'P 1'
#
loop_
_entity.id
_entity.type
_entity.pdbx_description
1 polymer ?
#
loop_
_entity_poly.entity_id
_entity_poly.type
_entity_poly.pdbx_seq_one_letter_code
_entity_poly.pdbx_strand_id
1 'polypeptide(L)'
;MTRYSITALPVVSAKGCITDIIFKERGDDVEARATDGLRDIPVVIMAGGKGTRLYPYTKILPKPLIPIGDIPIMERIIERFRAYGAHEFWATVNYKKGMIKSYFAEVEHEYDIQYVEEDKPLGTAGSLCLIQQEFDRPFIVTNCDILIDADYEDLYRYHVQSGNELTIVTALKNIVVPYGVIHSSENGAVMSMEEKPRLSYFVNTGMYILNPGLLDEIPKDTFFHMTDLSDALLKQGRKVGMYPISEDSFLDMGEFEEMHRMETKLNLKAE
;
A
#
# COMPACT_ATOMS: atom_id res chain seq x y z
N MET A 1 15.77 19.65 5.20
CA MET A 1 14.61 19.08 4.50
C MET A 1 13.68 20.18 3.96
N THR A 2 13.13 21.04 4.79
CA THR A 2 12.15 22.06 4.39
C THR A 2 12.63 22.99 3.27
N ARG A 3 13.90 23.42 3.26
CA ARG A 3 14.48 24.30 2.22
C ARG A 3 14.46 23.71 0.81
N TYR A 4 14.44 22.40 0.68
CA TYR A 4 14.53 21.70 -0.62
C TYR A 4 13.31 20.81 -0.88
N SER A 5 12.24 20.95 -0.10
CA SER A 5 11.03 20.12 -0.19
C SER A 5 11.33 18.60 -0.14
N ILE A 6 12.35 18.20 0.62
CA ILE A 6 12.75 16.81 0.76
C ILE A 6 11.94 16.18 1.89
N THR A 7 11.24 15.09 1.61
CA THR A 7 10.42 14.33 2.56
C THR A 7 11.19 13.20 3.24
N ALA A 8 12.23 12.68 2.57
CA ALA A 8 13.09 11.61 3.08
C ALA A 8 14.55 11.86 2.71
N LEU A 9 15.47 11.65 3.66
CA LEU A 9 16.91 11.81 3.47
C LEU A 9 17.62 10.47 3.75
N PRO A 10 18.22 9.81 2.74
CA PRO A 10 18.90 8.55 2.94
C PRO A 10 20.20 8.75 3.73
N VAL A 11 20.44 7.89 4.71
CA VAL A 11 21.73 7.73 5.39
C VAL A 11 22.49 6.63 4.69
N VAL A 12 23.69 6.94 4.19
CA VAL A 12 24.49 5.98 3.44
C VAL A 12 25.77 5.62 4.19
N SER A 13 26.14 4.34 4.15
CA SER A 13 27.41 3.86 4.66
C SER A 13 28.59 4.37 3.81
N ALA A 14 29.82 4.21 4.31
CA ALA A 14 31.04 4.49 3.55
C ALA A 14 31.16 3.67 2.24
N LYS A 15 30.40 2.57 2.12
CA LYS A 15 30.32 1.73 0.90
C LYS A 15 29.19 2.16 -0.06
N GLY A 16 28.48 3.27 0.21
CA GLY A 16 27.40 3.77 -0.63
C GLY A 16 26.05 3.02 -0.46
N CYS A 17 25.95 2.10 0.50
CA CYS A 17 24.69 1.40 0.79
C CYS A 17 23.83 2.25 1.72
N ILE A 18 22.52 2.31 1.45
CA ILE A 18 21.54 2.94 2.34
C ILE A 18 21.47 2.10 3.62
N THR A 19 21.72 2.73 4.76
CA THR A 19 21.67 2.10 6.10
C THR A 19 20.48 2.58 6.91
N ASP A 20 19.95 3.75 6.57
CA ASP A 20 18.78 4.33 7.23
C ASP A 20 18.15 5.42 6.33
N ILE A 21 16.95 5.87 6.69
CA ILE A 21 16.30 7.03 6.08
C ILE A 21 15.73 7.91 7.18
N ILE A 22 16.10 9.19 7.15
CA ILE A 22 15.51 10.20 8.01
C ILE A 22 14.31 10.77 7.29
N PHE A 23 13.12 10.56 7.84
CA PHE A 23 11.89 11.14 7.33
C PHE A 23 11.67 12.53 7.94
N LYS A 24 11.05 13.41 7.17
CA LYS A 24 10.55 14.68 7.71
C LYS A 24 9.41 14.36 8.66
N GLU A 25 9.55 14.69 9.93
CA GLU A 25 8.44 14.60 10.88
C GLU A 25 7.30 15.49 10.39
N ARG A 26 6.10 14.92 10.29
CA ARG A 26 4.88 15.71 10.24
C ARG A 26 4.71 16.28 11.65
N GLY A 27 4.67 17.61 11.76
CA GLY A 27 4.28 18.24 13.01
C GLY A 27 2.87 17.76 13.38
N ASP A 28 2.62 17.56 14.68
CA ASP A 28 1.34 17.07 15.24
C ASP A 28 0.11 17.95 14.86
N ASP A 29 0.33 19.10 14.23
CA ASP A 29 -0.68 20.09 13.85
C ASP A 29 -1.13 20.03 12.38
N VAL A 30 -0.77 19.01 11.62
CA VAL A 30 -1.38 18.83 10.30
C VAL A 30 -2.70 18.08 10.46
N GLU A 31 -3.72 18.77 10.99
CA GLU A 31 -5.07 18.56 10.50
C GLU A 31 -4.93 18.43 8.99
N ALA A 32 -5.33 17.28 8.43
CA ALA A 32 -5.27 17.06 7.00
C ALA A 32 -6.04 18.19 6.33
N ARG A 33 -5.34 19.23 5.89
CA ARG A 33 -5.97 20.28 5.09
C ARG A 33 -6.52 19.56 3.90
N ALA A 34 -7.85 19.53 3.79
CA ALA A 34 -8.50 19.02 2.60
C ALA A 34 -7.83 19.69 1.40
N THR A 35 -7.15 18.93 0.58
CA THR A 35 -6.52 19.39 -0.65
C THR A 35 -7.29 18.78 -1.81
N ASP A 36 -7.18 19.35 -2.99
CA ASP A 36 -7.83 18.87 -4.21
C ASP A 36 -6.84 18.17 -5.17
N GLY A 37 -5.64 17.86 -4.68
CA GLY A 37 -4.55 17.36 -5.54
C GLY A 37 -4.80 16.00 -6.17
N LEU A 38 -5.73 15.21 -5.63
CA LEU A 38 -6.16 13.92 -6.19
C LEU A 38 -7.57 13.96 -6.79
N ARG A 39 -8.15 15.13 -7.04
CA ARG A 39 -9.55 15.26 -7.47
C ARG A 39 -9.90 14.42 -8.70
N ASP A 40 -9.02 14.42 -9.68
CA ASP A 40 -9.24 13.71 -10.95
C ASP A 40 -8.41 12.41 -11.05
N ILE A 41 -7.93 11.90 -9.92
CA ILE A 41 -7.07 10.72 -9.90
C ILE A 41 -7.89 9.50 -9.51
N PRO A 42 -8.03 8.50 -10.41
CA PRO A 42 -8.71 7.27 -10.08
C PRO A 42 -7.98 6.47 -9.00
N VAL A 43 -8.73 5.91 -8.06
CA VAL A 43 -8.20 5.06 -6.99
C VAL A 43 -8.81 3.68 -7.09
N VAL A 44 -8.00 2.65 -7.29
CA VAL A 44 -8.41 1.25 -7.36
C VAL A 44 -8.10 0.56 -6.04
N ILE A 45 -9.13 0.00 -5.38
CA ILE A 45 -9.00 -0.73 -4.12
C ILE A 45 -9.16 -2.23 -4.40
N MET A 46 -8.14 -3.01 -4.08
CA MET A 46 -8.14 -4.46 -4.30
C MET A 46 -8.84 -5.17 -3.14
N ALA A 47 -10.11 -5.52 -3.32
CA ALA A 47 -11.01 -6.04 -2.29
C ALA A 47 -11.53 -7.47 -2.56
N GLY A 48 -10.93 -8.22 -3.51
CA GLY A 48 -11.37 -9.57 -3.88
C GLY A 48 -10.89 -10.72 -2.97
N GLY A 49 -9.97 -10.45 -2.05
CA GLY A 49 -9.31 -11.46 -1.23
C GLY A 49 -10.20 -12.09 -0.14
N LYS A 50 -9.94 -13.37 0.20
CA LYS A 50 -10.68 -14.11 1.26
C LYS A 50 -10.29 -13.70 2.68
N GLY A 51 -9.12 -13.10 2.90
CA GLY A 51 -8.66 -12.66 4.23
C GLY A 51 -8.46 -13.81 5.23
N THR A 52 -7.95 -14.95 4.82
CA THR A 52 -7.85 -16.17 5.66
C THR A 52 -7.02 -16.02 6.94
N ARG A 53 -6.06 -15.09 6.96
CA ARG A 53 -5.27 -14.79 8.16
C ARG A 53 -6.11 -14.20 9.32
N LEU A 54 -7.26 -13.58 8.98
CA LEU A 54 -8.19 -13.02 9.96
C LEU A 54 -9.36 -13.96 10.28
N TYR A 55 -9.24 -15.27 10.05
CA TYR A 55 -10.25 -16.21 10.54
C TYR A 55 -10.29 -16.22 12.07
N PRO A 56 -11.49 -16.30 12.70
CA PRO A 56 -12.81 -16.59 12.10
C PRO A 56 -13.59 -15.39 11.55
N TYR A 57 -13.15 -14.14 11.75
CA TYR A 57 -13.92 -12.94 11.38
C TYR A 57 -14.29 -12.93 9.90
N THR A 58 -13.34 -13.27 9.01
CA THR A 58 -13.58 -13.26 7.55
C THR A 58 -14.44 -14.41 7.06
N LYS A 59 -14.79 -15.37 7.94
CA LYS A 59 -15.88 -16.32 7.66
C LYS A 59 -17.26 -15.65 7.69
N ILE A 60 -17.40 -14.57 8.44
CA ILE A 60 -18.67 -13.84 8.60
C ILE A 60 -18.66 -12.60 7.71
N LEU A 61 -17.68 -11.71 7.89
CA LEU A 61 -17.54 -10.45 7.12
C LEU A 61 -16.41 -10.57 6.09
N PRO A 62 -16.56 -10.01 4.87
CA PRO A 62 -15.42 -9.86 3.98
C PRO A 62 -14.40 -8.89 4.60
N LYS A 63 -13.11 -9.09 4.31
CA LYS A 63 -12.03 -8.29 4.88
C LYS A 63 -12.22 -6.78 4.75
N PRO A 64 -12.68 -6.22 3.61
CA PRO A 64 -12.97 -4.79 3.47
C PRO A 64 -13.99 -4.22 4.45
N LEU A 65 -14.87 -5.07 4.99
CA LEU A 65 -15.90 -4.65 5.95
C LEU A 65 -15.53 -4.94 7.40
N ILE A 66 -14.33 -5.39 7.71
CA ILE A 66 -13.90 -5.52 9.10
C ILE A 66 -13.77 -4.11 9.69
N PRO A 67 -14.44 -3.83 10.83
CA PRO A 67 -14.39 -2.53 11.45
C PRO A 67 -13.02 -2.24 12.06
N ILE A 68 -12.58 -1.02 11.92
CA ILE A 68 -11.46 -0.43 12.67
C ILE A 68 -12.08 0.75 13.44
N GLY A 69 -12.33 0.56 14.71
CA GLY A 69 -13.22 1.42 15.48
C GLY A 69 -14.67 1.25 15.02
N ASP A 70 -15.31 2.31 14.60
CA ASP A 70 -16.74 2.41 14.28
C ASP A 70 -17.09 2.22 12.79
N ILE A 71 -16.11 2.28 11.88
CA ILE A 71 -16.33 2.13 10.44
C ILE A 71 -15.39 1.07 9.81
N PRO A 72 -15.81 0.47 8.68
CA PRO A 72 -14.99 -0.52 7.97
C PRO A 72 -13.65 0.03 7.48
N ILE A 73 -12.65 -0.85 7.41
CA ILE A 73 -11.30 -0.48 6.93
C ILE A 73 -11.34 0.12 5.52
N MET A 74 -12.16 -0.41 4.61
CA MET A 74 -12.24 0.12 3.26
C MET A 74 -12.81 1.55 3.23
N GLU A 75 -13.77 1.86 4.09
CA GLU A 75 -14.31 3.22 4.23
C GLU A 75 -13.24 4.17 4.75
N ARG A 76 -12.44 3.78 5.77
CA ARG A 76 -11.29 4.59 6.24
C ARG A 76 -10.25 4.84 5.14
N ILE A 77 -10.00 3.86 4.30
CA ILE A 77 -9.11 4.03 3.14
C ILE A 77 -9.70 5.09 2.20
N ILE A 78 -10.98 4.99 1.86
CA ILE A 78 -11.66 5.94 1.00
C ILE A 78 -11.62 7.35 1.59
N GLU A 79 -11.97 7.51 2.88
CA GLU A 79 -11.91 8.81 3.58
C GLU A 79 -10.51 9.42 3.56
N ARG A 80 -9.47 8.57 3.71
CA ARG A 80 -8.09 9.05 3.63
C ARG A 80 -7.77 9.66 2.26
N PHE A 81 -8.21 9.03 1.16
CA PHE A 81 -8.06 9.57 -0.19
C PHE A 81 -8.94 10.79 -0.43
N ARG A 82 -10.16 10.81 0.12
CA ARG A 82 -11.07 11.96 0.04
C ARG A 82 -10.49 13.22 0.69
N ALA A 83 -9.72 13.08 1.76
CA ALA A 83 -9.02 14.20 2.37
C ALA A 83 -8.05 14.91 1.41
N TYR A 84 -7.68 14.26 0.31
CA TYR A 84 -6.87 14.82 -0.78
C TYR A 84 -7.70 15.11 -2.05
N GLY A 85 -9.03 15.10 -1.96
CA GLY A 85 -9.94 15.45 -3.04
C GLY A 85 -10.35 14.28 -3.96
N ALA A 86 -9.86 13.06 -3.75
CA ALA A 86 -10.27 11.92 -4.57
C ALA A 86 -11.77 11.63 -4.42
N HIS A 87 -12.45 11.37 -5.55
CA HIS A 87 -13.88 11.06 -5.57
C HIS A 87 -14.25 9.91 -6.51
N GLU A 88 -13.35 9.44 -7.34
CA GLU A 88 -13.54 8.30 -8.24
C GLU A 88 -12.82 7.07 -7.69
N PHE A 89 -13.60 6.09 -7.24
CA PHE A 89 -13.08 4.84 -6.69
C PHE A 89 -13.53 3.63 -7.50
N TRP A 90 -12.63 2.68 -7.63
CA TRP A 90 -12.86 1.38 -8.24
C TRP A 90 -12.56 0.31 -7.20
N ALA A 91 -13.44 -0.67 -7.05
CA ALA A 91 -13.23 -1.77 -6.14
C ALA A 91 -13.24 -3.10 -6.89
N THR A 92 -12.11 -3.81 -6.92
CA THR A 92 -12.11 -5.19 -7.41
C THR A 92 -12.68 -6.09 -6.34
N VAL A 93 -13.71 -6.87 -6.64
CA VAL A 93 -14.45 -7.64 -5.65
C VAL A 93 -14.69 -9.08 -6.12
N ASN A 94 -14.56 -10.03 -5.20
CA ASN A 94 -14.84 -11.44 -5.44
C ASN A 94 -15.56 -12.05 -4.22
N TYR A 95 -14.79 -12.35 -3.16
CA TYR A 95 -15.32 -13.00 -1.97
C TYR A 95 -16.34 -12.14 -1.25
N LYS A 96 -17.57 -12.67 -1.09
CA LYS A 96 -18.70 -11.99 -0.44
C LYS A 96 -19.00 -10.60 -1.03
N LYS A 97 -18.80 -10.42 -2.33
CA LYS A 97 -19.00 -9.15 -3.05
C LYS A 97 -20.37 -8.51 -2.80
N GLY A 98 -21.42 -9.31 -2.61
CA GLY A 98 -22.76 -8.81 -2.30
C GLY A 98 -22.81 -8.01 -0.99
N MET A 99 -22.09 -8.44 0.04
CA MET A 99 -22.06 -7.71 1.32
C MET A 99 -21.34 -6.37 1.18
N ILE A 100 -20.22 -6.33 0.44
CA ILE A 100 -19.46 -5.09 0.20
C ILE A 100 -20.36 -4.08 -0.54
N LYS A 101 -21.00 -4.51 -1.63
CA LYS A 101 -21.89 -3.65 -2.42
C LYS A 101 -23.09 -3.15 -1.62
N SER A 102 -23.74 -4.04 -0.83
CA SER A 102 -24.87 -3.65 0.00
C SER A 102 -24.50 -2.62 1.06
N TYR A 103 -23.34 -2.78 1.70
CA TYR A 103 -22.87 -1.82 2.69
C TYR A 103 -22.73 -0.42 2.09
N PHE A 104 -21.98 -0.27 1.02
CA PHE A 104 -21.74 1.04 0.39
C PHE A 104 -22.96 1.60 -0.35
N ALA A 105 -23.96 0.78 -0.66
CA ALA A 105 -25.24 1.26 -1.20
C ALA A 105 -26.14 1.88 -0.13
N GLU A 106 -25.95 1.54 1.16
CA GLU A 106 -26.73 2.07 2.29
C GLU A 106 -26.06 3.26 2.98
N VAL A 107 -24.75 3.41 2.84
CA VAL A 107 -24.02 4.56 3.39
C VAL A 107 -24.21 5.79 2.49
N GLU A 108 -24.60 6.92 3.09
CA GLU A 108 -24.63 8.19 2.39
C GLU A 108 -23.20 8.69 2.15
N HIS A 109 -22.82 8.89 0.90
CA HIS A 109 -21.49 9.37 0.53
C HIS A 109 -21.49 10.27 -0.71
N GLU A 110 -20.50 11.14 -0.80
CA GLU A 110 -20.29 12.10 -1.90
C GLU A 110 -19.16 11.64 -2.86
N TYR A 111 -19.02 10.33 -3.09
CA TYR A 111 -18.02 9.75 -3.97
C TYR A 111 -18.62 8.58 -4.77
N ASP A 112 -18.03 8.29 -5.92
CA ASP A 112 -18.46 7.22 -6.79
C ASP A 112 -17.62 5.96 -6.56
N ILE A 113 -18.28 4.80 -6.40
CA ILE A 113 -17.62 3.49 -6.37
C ILE A 113 -18.09 2.65 -7.54
N GLN A 114 -17.18 2.30 -8.42
CA GLN A 114 -17.40 1.34 -9.49
C GLN A 114 -16.83 -0.04 -9.07
N TYR A 115 -17.62 -1.09 -9.29
CA TYR A 115 -17.23 -2.44 -8.89
C TYR A 115 -16.76 -3.25 -10.08
N VAL A 116 -15.55 -3.80 -9.96
CA VAL A 116 -14.96 -4.74 -10.92
C VAL A 116 -15.06 -6.14 -10.34
N GLU A 117 -15.95 -6.95 -10.90
CA GLU A 117 -16.23 -8.28 -10.37
C GLU A 117 -15.31 -9.33 -10.97
N GLU A 118 -14.62 -10.06 -10.10
CA GLU A 118 -13.84 -11.24 -10.47
C GLU A 118 -14.72 -12.50 -10.35
N ASP A 119 -14.74 -13.35 -11.37
CA ASP A 119 -15.40 -14.66 -11.31
C ASP A 119 -14.54 -15.72 -10.62
N LYS A 120 -13.24 -15.55 -10.65
CA LYS A 120 -12.23 -16.37 -9.98
C LYS A 120 -11.11 -15.47 -9.41
N PRO A 121 -10.35 -15.91 -8.39
CA PRO A 121 -9.22 -15.14 -7.90
C PRO A 121 -8.18 -14.92 -9.01
N LEU A 122 -7.86 -13.65 -9.29
CA LEU A 122 -6.90 -13.25 -10.32
C LEU A 122 -5.58 -12.70 -9.76
N GLY A 123 -5.42 -12.67 -8.44
CA GLY A 123 -4.25 -12.07 -7.78
C GLY A 123 -4.38 -10.55 -7.66
N THR A 124 -3.30 -9.88 -7.21
CA THR A 124 -3.35 -8.46 -6.91
C THR A 124 -3.23 -7.54 -8.13
N ALA A 125 -2.81 -8.04 -9.28
CA ALA A 125 -2.79 -7.27 -10.53
C ALA A 125 -3.78 -7.80 -11.56
N GLY A 126 -4.04 -9.12 -11.59
CA GLY A 126 -4.86 -9.74 -12.63
C GLY A 126 -6.29 -9.18 -12.69
N SER A 127 -6.87 -8.74 -11.58
CA SER A 127 -8.20 -8.09 -11.58
C SER A 127 -8.21 -6.71 -12.25
N LEU A 128 -7.08 -6.03 -12.33
CA LEU A 128 -7.00 -4.70 -12.96
C LEU A 128 -7.31 -4.75 -14.46
N CYS A 129 -6.98 -5.87 -15.15
CA CYS A 129 -7.30 -6.02 -16.58
C CYS A 129 -8.81 -6.10 -16.88
N LEU A 130 -9.65 -6.24 -15.85
CA LEU A 130 -11.10 -6.24 -15.97
C LEU A 130 -11.69 -4.82 -15.96
N ILE A 131 -10.90 -3.79 -15.65
CA ILE A 131 -11.31 -2.39 -15.74
C ILE A 131 -11.45 -2.05 -17.23
N GLN A 132 -12.68 -1.74 -17.64
CA GLN A 132 -13.00 -1.47 -19.05
C GLN A 132 -12.84 0.01 -19.42
N GLN A 133 -12.73 0.88 -18.41
CA GLN A 133 -12.53 2.30 -18.63
C GLN A 133 -11.06 2.58 -18.94
N GLU A 134 -10.80 3.39 -19.95
CA GLU A 134 -9.46 3.92 -20.21
C GLU A 134 -9.20 5.10 -19.27
N PHE A 135 -8.17 4.97 -18.45
CA PHE A 135 -7.65 6.09 -17.66
C PHE A 135 -6.75 6.96 -18.56
N ASP A 136 -6.90 8.27 -18.46
CA ASP A 136 -6.11 9.24 -19.23
C ASP A 136 -4.85 9.73 -18.50
N ARG A 137 -4.68 9.29 -17.24
CA ARG A 137 -3.59 9.69 -16.35
C ARG A 137 -3.20 8.56 -15.40
N PRO A 138 -2.02 8.65 -14.73
CA PRO A 138 -1.64 7.68 -13.72
C PRO A 138 -2.72 7.54 -12.65
N PHE A 139 -2.91 6.33 -12.15
CA PHE A 139 -3.91 6.00 -11.14
C PHE A 139 -3.28 5.27 -9.95
N ILE A 140 -3.95 5.33 -8.80
CA ILE A 140 -3.47 4.71 -7.58
C ILE A 140 -4.13 3.34 -7.40
N VAL A 141 -3.35 2.34 -7.03
CA VAL A 141 -3.84 0.99 -6.66
C VAL A 141 -3.45 0.73 -5.21
N THR A 142 -4.39 0.29 -4.39
CA THR A 142 -4.13 -0.02 -2.98
C THR A 142 -4.84 -1.30 -2.55
N ASN A 143 -4.23 -2.03 -1.61
CA ASN A 143 -4.90 -3.10 -0.90
C ASN A 143 -6.04 -2.52 -0.04
N CYS A 144 -7.06 -3.34 0.25
CA CYS A 144 -8.19 -2.95 1.09
C CYS A 144 -7.95 -3.11 2.60
N ASP A 145 -6.73 -3.37 3.02
CA ASP A 145 -6.36 -3.72 4.39
C ASP A 145 -5.19 -2.93 4.95
N ILE A 146 -4.79 -1.88 4.25
CA ILE A 146 -3.67 -1.02 4.64
C ILE A 146 -4.11 0.43 4.78
N LEU A 147 -3.53 1.12 5.75
CA LEU A 147 -3.58 2.59 5.85
C LEU A 147 -2.16 3.12 5.83
N ILE A 148 -1.94 4.14 5.03
CA ILE A 148 -0.64 4.80 4.89
C ILE A 148 -0.78 6.23 5.37
N ASP A 149 0.02 6.60 6.39
CA ASP A 149 0.11 7.96 6.87
C ASP A 149 1.20 8.73 6.11
N ALA A 150 0.89 9.11 4.89
CA ALA A 150 1.77 9.88 4.01
C ALA A 150 0.98 11.00 3.31
N ASP A 151 1.70 11.90 2.67
CA ASP A 151 1.12 12.91 1.79
C ASP A 151 0.84 12.26 0.42
N TYR A 152 -0.43 11.98 0.14
CA TYR A 152 -0.84 11.28 -1.08
C TYR A 152 -0.67 12.14 -2.34
N GLU A 153 -0.76 13.44 -2.20
CA GLU A 153 -0.46 14.37 -3.29
C GLU A 153 1.05 14.37 -3.63
N ASP A 154 1.91 14.34 -2.60
CA ASP A 154 3.35 14.23 -2.80
C ASP A 154 3.75 12.88 -3.42
N LEU A 155 3.12 11.79 -3.00
CA LEU A 155 3.26 10.46 -3.61
C LEU A 155 2.98 10.49 -5.11
N TYR A 156 1.83 11.06 -5.49
CA TYR A 156 1.41 11.16 -6.88
C TYR A 156 2.34 12.07 -7.69
N ARG A 157 2.66 13.23 -7.14
CA ARG A 157 3.59 14.18 -7.75
C ARG A 157 4.97 13.57 -7.98
N TYR A 158 5.49 12.80 -7.01
CA TYR A 158 6.76 12.07 -7.15
C TYR A 158 6.73 11.09 -8.32
N HIS A 159 5.66 10.32 -8.47
CA HIS A 159 5.50 9.38 -9.59
C HIS A 159 5.63 10.10 -10.93
N VAL A 160 4.86 11.17 -11.11
CA VAL A 160 4.85 11.97 -12.35
C VAL A 160 6.22 12.59 -12.62
N GLN A 161 6.81 13.25 -11.62
CA GLN A 161 8.10 13.95 -11.78
C GLN A 161 9.27 13.00 -12.01
N SER A 162 9.24 11.82 -11.41
CA SER A 162 10.26 10.79 -11.61
C SER A 162 10.15 10.14 -12.99
N GLY A 163 9.03 10.27 -13.69
CA GLY A 163 8.76 9.59 -14.95
C GLY A 163 8.79 8.05 -14.79
N ASN A 164 8.37 7.55 -13.63
CA ASN A 164 8.21 6.12 -13.41
C ASN A 164 6.98 5.61 -14.17
N GLU A 165 7.02 4.37 -14.59
CA GLU A 165 5.84 3.70 -15.14
C GLU A 165 5.03 3.02 -14.04
N LEU A 166 5.74 2.47 -13.05
CA LEU A 166 5.21 1.93 -11.82
C LEU A 166 5.99 2.53 -10.64
N THR A 167 5.28 3.06 -9.64
CA THR A 167 5.88 3.43 -8.35
C THR A 167 5.30 2.54 -7.24
N ILE A 168 6.17 1.89 -6.49
CA ILE A 168 5.82 1.08 -5.32
C ILE A 168 5.99 1.94 -4.09
N VAL A 169 4.95 2.08 -3.27
CA VAL A 169 5.11 2.67 -1.94
C VAL A 169 5.72 1.62 -1.02
N THR A 170 6.85 1.94 -0.41
CA THR A 170 7.63 1.01 0.41
C THR A 170 7.81 1.53 1.82
N ALA A 171 7.70 0.66 2.82
CA ALA A 171 8.03 1.01 4.20
C ALA A 171 9.43 0.50 4.57
N LEU A 172 10.21 1.34 5.26
CA LEU A 172 11.50 0.92 5.76
C LEU A 172 11.31 0.15 7.07
N LYS A 173 11.45 -1.19 7.03
CA LYS A 173 11.39 -2.04 8.22
C LYS A 173 12.77 -2.36 8.76
N ASN A 174 12.90 -2.27 10.09
CA ASN A 174 14.10 -2.61 10.84
C ASN A 174 13.88 -3.87 11.66
N ILE A 175 14.61 -4.93 11.35
CA ILE A 175 14.53 -6.22 12.04
C ILE A 175 15.81 -6.39 12.85
N VAL A 176 15.68 -6.48 14.18
CA VAL A 176 16.79 -6.80 15.07
C VAL A 176 16.82 -8.29 15.29
N VAL A 177 17.90 -8.95 14.92
CA VAL A 177 18.15 -10.35 15.32
C VAL A 177 18.57 -10.35 16.79
N PRO A 178 17.78 -10.93 17.73
CA PRO A 178 18.06 -10.78 19.17
C PRO A 178 19.22 -11.64 19.68
N TYR A 179 20.04 -12.16 18.77
CA TYR A 179 21.16 -13.07 19.05
C TYR A 179 22.42 -12.64 18.30
N GLY A 180 23.59 -13.15 18.73
CA GLY A 180 24.80 -13.08 17.94
C GLY A 180 24.65 -13.90 16.65
N VAL A 181 24.89 -13.28 15.49
CA VAL A 181 24.85 -13.92 14.17
C VAL A 181 26.26 -14.36 13.79
N ILE A 182 26.41 -15.63 13.44
CA ILE A 182 27.67 -16.23 13.04
C ILE A 182 27.68 -16.37 11.51
N HIS A 183 28.70 -15.81 10.87
CA HIS A 183 28.97 -16.03 9.45
C HIS A 183 30.03 -17.14 9.32
N SER A 184 29.70 -18.21 8.59
CA SER A 184 30.58 -19.35 8.38
C SER A 184 30.94 -19.51 6.90
N SER A 185 32.13 -20.11 6.65
CA SER A 185 32.50 -20.61 5.35
C SER A 185 31.75 -21.91 5.01
N GLU A 186 31.85 -22.36 3.75
CA GLU A 186 31.26 -23.64 3.30
C GLU A 186 31.76 -24.86 4.10
N ASN A 187 32.95 -24.77 4.72
CA ASN A 187 33.54 -25.83 5.55
C ASN A 187 33.18 -25.69 7.05
N GLY A 188 32.27 -24.79 7.42
CA GLY A 188 31.82 -24.60 8.79
C GLY A 188 32.79 -23.80 9.68
N ALA A 189 33.89 -23.25 9.13
CA ALA A 189 34.75 -22.36 9.89
C ALA A 189 34.07 -21.00 10.13
N VAL A 190 34.14 -20.49 11.36
CA VAL A 190 33.62 -19.17 11.73
C VAL A 190 34.47 -18.08 11.07
N MET A 191 33.84 -17.25 10.25
CA MET A 191 34.51 -16.14 9.56
C MET A 191 34.36 -14.82 10.29
N SER A 192 33.15 -14.57 10.85
CA SER A 192 32.87 -13.39 11.67
C SER A 192 31.68 -13.63 12.57
N MET A 193 31.52 -12.78 13.58
CA MET A 193 30.35 -12.74 14.46
C MET A 193 29.87 -11.30 14.58
N GLU A 194 28.58 -11.10 14.57
CA GLU A 194 27.95 -9.80 14.76
C GLU A 194 26.87 -9.91 15.85
N GLU A 195 27.02 -9.11 16.92
CA GLU A 195 26.10 -9.15 18.07
C GLU A 195 24.85 -8.32 17.76
N LYS A 196 23.69 -8.97 17.81
CA LYS A 196 22.36 -8.36 17.62
C LYS A 196 22.29 -7.43 16.41
N PRO A 197 22.60 -7.93 15.19
CA PRO A 197 22.60 -7.09 14.01
C PRO A 197 21.21 -6.53 13.73
N ARG A 198 21.19 -5.29 13.21
CA ARG A 198 19.99 -4.63 12.70
C ARG A 198 19.97 -4.73 11.17
N LEU A 199 18.95 -5.37 10.64
CA LEU A 199 18.74 -5.52 9.21
C LEU A 199 17.62 -4.56 8.78
N SER A 200 17.87 -3.76 7.76
CA SER A 200 16.91 -2.79 7.24
C SER A 200 16.49 -3.17 5.83
N TYR A 201 15.20 -3.26 5.59
CA TYR A 201 14.62 -3.62 4.30
C TYR A 201 13.49 -2.67 3.92
N PHE A 202 13.41 -2.35 2.62
CA PHE A 202 12.21 -1.77 2.06
C PHE A 202 11.21 -2.88 1.79
N VAL A 203 10.07 -2.83 2.46
CA VAL A 203 8.99 -3.79 2.24
C VAL A 203 7.90 -3.15 1.40
N ASN A 204 7.31 -3.95 0.53
CA ASN A 204 6.17 -3.54 -0.28
C ASN A 204 4.93 -3.35 0.62
N THR A 205 4.32 -2.18 0.58
CA THR A 205 3.14 -1.89 1.40
C THR A 205 1.84 -2.39 0.80
N GLY A 206 1.79 -2.63 -0.51
CA GLY A 206 0.54 -2.92 -1.23
C GLY A 206 -0.15 -1.69 -1.79
N MET A 207 0.51 -0.53 -1.80
CA MET A 207 0.08 0.66 -2.51
C MET A 207 1.02 0.98 -3.67
N TYR A 208 0.45 1.36 -4.80
CA TYR A 208 1.17 1.58 -6.05
C TYR A 208 0.59 2.75 -6.82
N ILE A 209 1.39 3.36 -7.70
CA ILE A 209 0.92 4.30 -8.71
C ILE A 209 1.36 3.78 -10.06
N LEU A 210 0.41 3.67 -10.99
CA LEU A 210 0.60 3.04 -12.30
C LEU A 210 0.26 4.01 -13.42
N ASN A 211 1.05 3.97 -14.49
CA ASN A 211 0.64 4.55 -15.77
C ASN A 211 -0.46 3.69 -16.43
N PRO A 212 -1.45 4.30 -17.09
CA PRO A 212 -2.60 3.57 -17.67
C PRO A 212 -2.20 2.43 -18.61
N GLY A 213 -1.20 2.64 -19.44
CA GLY A 213 -0.72 1.63 -20.41
C GLY A 213 -0.23 0.32 -19.77
N LEU A 214 -0.02 0.28 -18.45
CA LEU A 214 0.35 -0.95 -17.76
C LEU A 214 -0.82 -1.93 -17.63
N LEU A 215 -2.06 -1.49 -17.80
CA LEU A 215 -3.22 -2.39 -17.81
C LEU A 215 -3.14 -3.38 -18.98
N ASP A 216 -2.59 -2.98 -20.10
CA ASP A 216 -2.42 -3.83 -21.29
C ASP A 216 -1.31 -4.88 -21.13
N GLU A 217 -0.39 -4.67 -20.19
CA GLU A 217 0.68 -5.62 -19.86
C GLU A 217 0.21 -6.77 -18.96
N ILE A 218 -0.97 -6.64 -18.36
CA ILE A 218 -1.51 -7.65 -17.46
C ILE A 218 -2.19 -8.76 -18.27
N PRO A 219 -1.74 -10.02 -18.13
CA PRO A 219 -2.33 -11.13 -18.90
C PRO A 219 -3.81 -11.31 -18.53
N LYS A 220 -4.67 -11.35 -19.54
CA LYS A 220 -6.13 -11.54 -19.33
C LYS A 220 -6.40 -12.92 -18.75
N ASP A 221 -7.37 -12.99 -17.86
CA ASP A 221 -7.89 -14.22 -17.25
C ASP A 221 -6.83 -15.11 -16.56
N THR A 222 -5.74 -14.49 -16.10
CA THR A 222 -4.58 -15.16 -15.51
C THR A 222 -4.38 -14.68 -14.08
N PHE A 223 -4.00 -15.61 -13.18
CA PHE A 223 -3.58 -15.26 -11.83
C PHE A 223 -2.23 -14.53 -11.89
N PHE A 224 -2.22 -13.25 -11.53
CA PHE A 224 -1.07 -12.37 -11.70
C PHE A 224 -0.98 -11.37 -10.55
N HIS A 225 0.18 -11.25 -9.95
CA HIS A 225 0.42 -10.32 -8.84
C HIS A 225 1.06 -9.02 -9.29
N MET A 226 0.96 -7.97 -8.47
CA MET A 226 1.70 -6.72 -8.67
C MET A 226 3.22 -6.93 -8.67
N THR A 227 3.71 -7.92 -7.94
CA THR A 227 5.12 -8.33 -7.97
C THR A 227 5.52 -8.92 -9.31
N ASP A 228 4.64 -9.72 -9.95
CA ASP A 228 4.89 -10.29 -11.26
C ASP A 228 4.93 -9.19 -12.33
N LEU A 229 4.04 -8.20 -12.24
CA LEU A 229 4.07 -7.02 -13.10
C LEU A 229 5.37 -6.24 -12.93
N SER A 230 5.77 -5.98 -11.69
CA SER A 230 7.03 -5.28 -11.40
C SER A 230 8.24 -6.01 -11.97
N ASP A 231 8.32 -7.32 -11.79
CA ASP A 231 9.39 -8.16 -12.32
C ASP A 231 9.42 -8.17 -13.86
N ALA A 232 8.25 -8.22 -14.51
CA ALA A 232 8.14 -8.16 -15.95
C ALA A 232 8.68 -6.82 -16.50
N LEU A 233 8.30 -5.70 -15.87
CA LEU A 233 8.77 -4.37 -16.25
C LEU A 233 10.28 -4.22 -16.06
N LEU A 234 10.82 -4.68 -14.93
CA LEU A 234 12.26 -4.64 -14.65
C LEU A 234 13.06 -5.45 -15.69
N LYS A 235 12.58 -6.65 -16.07
CA LYS A 235 13.22 -7.47 -17.12
C LYS A 235 13.21 -6.79 -18.50
N GLN A 236 12.23 -5.94 -18.76
CA GLN A 236 12.14 -5.14 -20.00
C GLN A 236 12.99 -3.85 -19.91
N GLY A 237 13.65 -3.56 -18.78
CA GLY A 237 14.40 -2.34 -18.57
C GLY A 237 13.51 -1.09 -18.39
N ARG A 238 12.22 -1.28 -18.09
CA ARG A 238 11.26 -0.20 -17.86
C ARG A 238 11.43 0.40 -16.47
N LYS A 239 10.96 1.61 -16.28
CA LYS A 239 11.24 2.39 -15.08
C LYS A 239 10.26 2.07 -13.95
N VAL A 240 10.67 1.20 -13.06
CA VAL A 240 10.00 0.92 -11.79
C VAL A 240 10.71 1.68 -10.68
N GLY A 241 9.99 2.55 -9.98
CA GLY A 241 10.52 3.34 -8.86
C GLY A 241 9.91 2.95 -7.53
N MET A 242 10.46 3.48 -6.45
CA MET A 242 9.88 3.34 -5.11
C MET A 242 9.72 4.69 -4.43
N TYR A 243 8.69 4.83 -3.59
CA TYR A 243 8.53 5.95 -2.68
C TYR A 243 8.60 5.43 -1.24
N PRO A 244 9.66 5.77 -0.50
CA PRO A 244 9.85 5.26 0.85
C PRO A 244 9.02 6.05 1.87
N ILE A 245 8.36 5.33 2.78
CA ILE A 245 7.72 5.86 3.98
C ILE A 245 8.34 5.25 5.24
N SER A 246 8.09 5.86 6.40
CA SER A 246 8.53 5.31 7.68
C SER A 246 7.76 4.04 8.02
N GLU A 247 8.34 3.17 8.85
CA GLU A 247 7.64 2.00 9.38
C GLU A 247 6.38 2.41 10.15
N ASP A 248 6.47 3.53 10.86
CA ASP A 248 5.34 4.06 11.62
C ASP A 248 4.20 4.60 10.76
N SER A 249 4.48 5.00 9.55
CA SER A 249 3.46 5.45 8.59
C SER A 249 2.72 4.32 7.89
N PHE A 250 3.15 3.06 8.07
CA PHE A 250 2.56 1.88 7.46
C PHE A 250 1.76 1.08 8.48
N LEU A 251 0.45 1.02 8.29
CA LEU A 251 -0.49 0.25 9.11
C LEU A 251 -1.10 -0.85 8.23
N ASP A 252 -0.83 -2.11 8.57
CA ASP A 252 -1.33 -3.29 7.87
C ASP A 252 -2.32 -4.04 8.80
N MET A 253 -3.54 -4.25 8.35
CA MET A 253 -4.54 -5.07 9.05
C MET A 253 -4.43 -6.56 8.62
N GLY A 254 -3.22 -7.06 8.37
CA GLY A 254 -3.01 -8.45 7.97
C GLY A 254 -3.26 -9.47 9.06
N GLU A 255 -3.09 -9.08 10.33
CA GLU A 255 -3.18 -9.92 11.53
C GLU A 255 -3.85 -9.14 12.68
N PHE A 256 -4.34 -9.87 13.71
CA PHE A 256 -5.06 -9.25 14.83
C PHE A 256 -4.23 -8.27 15.66
N GLU A 257 -2.95 -8.54 15.85
CA GLU A 257 -2.07 -7.66 16.61
C GLU A 257 -1.88 -6.31 15.87
N GLU A 258 -1.72 -6.36 14.57
CA GLU A 258 -1.60 -5.17 13.74
C GLU A 258 -2.92 -4.39 13.64
N MET A 259 -4.06 -5.07 13.65
CA MET A 259 -5.38 -4.43 13.73
C MET A 259 -5.50 -3.59 15.01
N HIS A 260 -5.15 -4.16 16.18
CA HIS A 260 -5.16 -3.44 17.45
C HIS A 260 -4.16 -2.26 17.48
N ARG A 261 -3.00 -2.46 16.87
CA ARG A 261 -2.00 -1.37 16.70
C ARG A 261 -2.57 -0.24 15.84
N MET A 262 -3.30 -0.56 14.78
CA MET A 262 -3.96 0.41 13.91
C MET A 262 -5.02 1.21 14.69
N GLU A 263 -5.89 0.55 15.47
CA GLU A 263 -6.89 1.21 16.32
C GLU A 263 -6.24 2.16 17.32
N THR A 264 -5.15 1.72 17.96
CA THR A 264 -4.41 2.54 18.93
C THR A 264 -3.82 3.78 18.28
N LYS A 265 -3.21 3.66 17.11
CA LYS A 265 -2.62 4.78 16.37
C LYS A 265 -3.65 5.79 15.87
N LEU A 266 -4.82 5.31 15.51
CA LEU A 266 -5.92 6.17 15.09
C LEU A 266 -6.65 6.83 16.27
N ASN A 267 -6.15 6.66 17.52
CA ASN A 267 -6.77 7.11 18.76
C ASN A 267 -8.23 6.66 18.92
N LEU A 268 -8.57 5.54 18.31
CA LEU A 268 -9.89 4.92 18.43
C LEU A 268 -9.93 4.15 19.74
N LYS A 269 -10.38 4.81 20.82
CA LYS A 269 -10.65 4.11 22.09
C LYS A 269 -11.92 3.29 21.90
N ALA A 270 -11.85 1.98 22.21
CA ALA A 270 -13.06 1.22 22.50
C ALA A 270 -13.73 1.90 23.71
N GLU A 271 -14.91 2.46 23.53
CA GLU A 271 -15.81 2.86 24.62
C GLU A 271 -16.33 1.63 25.34
#